data_6382cc37ba9385ad2d4137cf4adacccd
#
_entry.id   6382cc37ba9385ad2d4137cf4adacccd
#
_cell.length_a   1.000
_cell.length_b   1.000
_cell.length_c   1.000
_cell.angle_alpha   90.00
_cell.angle_beta   90.00
_cell.angle_gamma   90.00
#
_symmetry.space_group_name_H-M   'P 1'
#
loop_
_entity.id
_entity.type
_entity.pdbx_description
1 polymer ?
#
loop_
_entity_poly.entity_id
_entity_poly.type
_entity_poly.pdbx_seq_one_letter_code
_entity_poly.pdbx_strand_id
1 'polypeptide(L)'
;MLQVLVAGAMFFAFGFVGLGQSSEEVLVERAIALGKSGQMDLALEMLSPLLAPPTPNPKACYVAGFLHKERFKQSASTHRGSLTGDRADAVRWLGLSLDLTAEATAAPNWRTSAERAMDYLGGSYFDDVVHAVRTFEPGDEAHIMDLFEAHVAVAKKLTPNLDATRERTEVHKNLARAYRLWYESTGEPDHFNGVVTQYEAAMAISPEDITACYNLAVNVYNRGVALIKSMDENTSLGEIFSIQERSAAHFRQALPWFEQSNALQPNRPETLRGLMIVHHALFDDEQASRYRDALETALKP
;
A
#
# COMPACT_ATOMS: atom_id res chain seq x y z
N MET A 1 -39.14 -2.88 -49.61
CA MET A 1 -40.13 -3.28 -48.60
C MET A 1 -39.36 -3.58 -47.31
N LEU A 2 -39.41 -2.62 -46.44
CA LEU A 2 -38.68 -2.61 -45.16
C LEU A 2 -39.67 -2.99 -44.05
N GLN A 3 -39.47 -4.13 -43.41
CA GLN A 3 -40.24 -4.47 -42.21
C GLN A 3 -39.41 -4.16 -40.95
N VAL A 4 -39.86 -3.12 -40.28
CA VAL A 4 -39.41 -2.75 -38.94
C VAL A 4 -40.12 -3.66 -37.95
N LEU A 5 -39.39 -4.53 -37.28
CA LEU A 5 -39.86 -5.27 -36.11
C LEU A 5 -39.70 -4.42 -34.88
N VAL A 6 -40.78 -3.86 -34.42
CA VAL A 6 -40.92 -3.27 -33.06
C VAL A 6 -41.11 -4.41 -32.10
N ALA A 7 -40.08 -4.68 -31.27
CA ALA A 7 -40.21 -5.59 -30.14
C ALA A 7 -40.94 -4.88 -28.99
N GLY A 8 -42.23 -5.13 -28.87
CA GLY A 8 -43.04 -4.67 -27.78
C GLY A 8 -42.66 -5.39 -26.47
N ALA A 9 -42.22 -4.63 -25.49
CA ALA A 9 -42.07 -5.09 -24.11
C ALA A 9 -43.46 -5.41 -23.57
N MET A 10 -43.82 -6.71 -23.49
CA MET A 10 -44.98 -7.16 -22.75
C MET A 10 -44.71 -7.11 -21.26
N PHE A 11 -45.23 -6.09 -20.60
CA PHE A 11 -45.40 -6.08 -19.15
C PHE A 11 -46.46 -7.12 -18.77
N PHE A 12 -46.01 -8.31 -18.34
CA PHE A 12 -46.88 -9.23 -17.63
C PHE A 12 -46.96 -8.75 -16.15
N ALA A 13 -48.03 -8.01 -15.84
CA ALA A 13 -48.45 -7.76 -14.50
C ALA A 13 -48.99 -9.09 -13.90
N PHE A 14 -48.15 -9.86 -13.21
CA PHE A 14 -48.63 -10.88 -12.28
C PHE A 14 -48.81 -10.26 -10.91
N GLY A 15 -50.06 -9.90 -10.61
CA GLY A 15 -50.48 -9.52 -9.29
C GLY A 15 -50.44 -10.72 -8.36
N PHE A 16 -49.50 -10.74 -7.44
CA PHE A 16 -49.60 -11.29 -6.10
C PHE A 16 -48.76 -10.36 -5.20
N VAL A 17 -49.37 -9.24 -4.87
CA VAL A 17 -48.85 -8.38 -3.81
C VAL A 17 -49.29 -9.00 -2.49
N GLY A 18 -48.36 -9.65 -1.78
CA GLY A 18 -48.51 -9.90 -0.37
C GLY A 18 -48.61 -8.55 0.34
N LEU A 19 -49.67 -8.33 1.08
CA LEU A 19 -49.98 -7.12 1.81
C LEU A 19 -48.76 -6.74 2.69
N GLY A 20 -47.94 -5.71 2.26
CA GLY A 20 -46.95 -5.06 3.12
C GLY A 20 -45.57 -4.78 2.53
N GLN A 21 -45.17 -5.29 1.36
CA GLN A 21 -43.86 -4.99 0.79
C GLN A 21 -43.91 -3.77 -0.17
N SER A 22 -42.95 -2.84 -0.04
CA SER A 22 -42.81 -1.74 -0.98
C SER A 22 -42.35 -2.26 -2.34
N SER A 23 -42.64 -1.52 -3.44
CA SER A 23 -42.17 -1.85 -4.77
C SER A 23 -40.64 -1.96 -4.85
N GLU A 24 -39.92 -1.17 -4.06
CA GLU A 24 -38.47 -1.20 -3.95
C GLU A 24 -37.96 -2.49 -3.33
N GLU A 25 -38.62 -2.95 -2.24
CA GLU A 25 -38.27 -4.19 -1.57
C GLU A 25 -38.43 -5.40 -2.48
N VAL A 26 -39.46 -5.43 -3.31
CA VAL A 26 -39.68 -6.47 -4.33
C VAL A 26 -38.56 -6.47 -5.36
N LEU A 27 -38.09 -5.30 -5.83
CA LEU A 27 -36.98 -5.19 -6.76
C LEU A 27 -35.68 -5.70 -6.15
N VAL A 28 -35.37 -5.36 -4.91
CA VAL A 28 -34.18 -5.81 -4.18
C VAL A 28 -34.19 -7.34 -4.01
N GLU A 29 -35.30 -7.94 -3.60
CA GLU A 29 -35.40 -9.40 -3.44
C GLU A 29 -35.26 -10.15 -4.76
N ARG A 30 -35.80 -9.63 -5.86
CA ARG A 30 -35.58 -10.19 -7.20
C ARG A 30 -34.14 -10.10 -7.65
N ALA A 31 -33.46 -8.97 -7.39
CA ALA A 31 -32.04 -8.82 -7.68
C ALA A 31 -31.19 -9.81 -6.90
N ILE A 32 -31.52 -10.04 -5.62
CA ILE A 32 -30.86 -11.09 -4.81
C ILE A 32 -31.06 -12.48 -5.44
N ALA A 33 -32.27 -12.82 -5.90
CA ALA A 33 -32.55 -14.09 -6.54
C ALA A 33 -31.77 -14.27 -7.86
N LEU A 34 -31.69 -13.23 -8.70
CA LEU A 34 -30.87 -13.21 -9.91
C LEU A 34 -29.39 -13.38 -9.59
N GLY A 35 -28.86 -12.67 -8.59
CA GLY A 35 -27.47 -12.80 -8.18
C GLY A 35 -27.15 -14.23 -7.70
N LYS A 36 -28.03 -14.86 -6.92
CA LYS A 36 -27.89 -16.27 -6.50
C LYS A 36 -27.89 -17.26 -7.66
N SER A 37 -28.60 -16.97 -8.76
CA SER A 37 -28.61 -17.79 -9.99
C SER A 37 -27.44 -17.48 -10.93
N GLY A 38 -26.50 -16.57 -10.55
CA GLY A 38 -25.35 -16.19 -11.36
C GLY A 38 -25.63 -15.11 -12.40
N GLN A 39 -26.85 -14.56 -12.46
CA GLN A 39 -27.25 -13.52 -13.43
C GLN A 39 -26.96 -12.12 -12.86
N MET A 40 -25.67 -11.86 -12.57
CA MET A 40 -25.23 -10.66 -11.83
C MET A 40 -25.47 -9.35 -12.60
N ASP A 41 -25.32 -9.36 -13.94
CA ASP A 41 -25.56 -8.16 -14.76
C ASP A 41 -27.02 -7.75 -14.75
N LEU A 42 -27.94 -8.73 -14.88
CA LEU A 42 -29.38 -8.47 -14.79
C LEU A 42 -29.79 -8.02 -13.40
N ALA A 43 -29.15 -8.55 -12.35
CA ALA A 43 -29.38 -8.10 -10.99
C ALA A 43 -28.97 -6.67 -10.77
N LEU A 44 -27.80 -6.24 -11.28
CA LEU A 44 -27.31 -4.87 -11.19
C LEU A 44 -28.18 -3.90 -12.02
N GLU A 45 -28.59 -4.30 -13.21
CA GLU A 45 -29.52 -3.51 -14.04
C GLU A 45 -30.84 -3.28 -13.31
N MET A 46 -31.41 -4.31 -12.67
CA MET A 46 -32.64 -4.22 -11.89
C MET A 46 -32.52 -3.28 -10.69
N LEU A 47 -31.32 -3.17 -10.08
CA LEU A 47 -31.09 -2.27 -8.96
C LEU A 47 -30.84 -0.81 -9.41
N SER A 48 -30.51 -0.56 -10.67
CA SER A 48 -30.13 0.76 -11.18
C SER A 48 -31.05 1.90 -10.78
N PRO A 49 -32.39 1.78 -10.83
CA PRO A 49 -33.30 2.85 -10.40
C PRO A 49 -33.21 3.16 -8.89
N LEU A 50 -32.83 2.18 -8.07
CA LEU A 50 -32.72 2.32 -6.62
C LEU A 50 -31.35 2.85 -6.17
N LEU A 51 -30.38 2.86 -7.06
CA LEU A 51 -29.01 3.37 -6.84
C LEU A 51 -28.87 4.83 -7.25
N ALA A 52 -29.87 5.41 -7.90
CA ALA A 52 -29.83 6.77 -8.44
C ALA A 52 -29.96 7.82 -7.33
N PRO A 53 -29.18 8.93 -7.40
CA PRO A 53 -29.34 10.07 -6.53
C PRO A 53 -30.75 10.74 -6.76
N PRO A 54 -31.31 11.52 -5.78
CA PRO A 54 -30.57 12.00 -4.60
C PRO A 54 -30.58 11.08 -3.39
N THR A 55 -31.42 10.05 -3.36
CA THR A 55 -31.63 9.18 -2.19
C THR A 55 -31.54 7.70 -2.58
N PRO A 56 -30.31 7.16 -2.74
CA PRO A 56 -30.14 5.75 -3.01
C PRO A 56 -30.71 4.89 -1.88
N ASN A 57 -31.31 3.76 -2.25
CA ASN A 57 -31.82 2.80 -1.27
C ASN A 57 -30.68 2.04 -0.61
N PRO A 58 -30.50 2.09 0.73
CA PRO A 58 -29.35 1.51 1.43
C PRO A 58 -29.22 -0.02 1.21
N LYS A 59 -30.34 -0.76 1.18
CA LYS A 59 -30.34 -2.21 0.95
C LYS A 59 -29.96 -2.53 -0.50
N ALA A 60 -30.41 -1.71 -1.46
CA ALA A 60 -30.00 -1.85 -2.87
C ALA A 60 -28.50 -1.59 -3.04
N CYS A 61 -27.94 -0.57 -2.37
CA CYS A 61 -26.49 -0.33 -2.35
C CYS A 61 -25.72 -1.53 -1.78
N TYR A 62 -26.18 -2.10 -0.66
CA TYR A 62 -25.58 -3.29 -0.09
C TYR A 62 -25.56 -4.46 -1.11
N VAL A 63 -26.71 -4.74 -1.75
CA VAL A 63 -26.82 -5.84 -2.71
C VAL A 63 -25.94 -5.59 -3.94
N ALA A 64 -25.93 -4.39 -4.50
CA ALA A 64 -25.07 -4.03 -5.61
C ALA A 64 -23.58 -4.21 -5.27
N GLY A 65 -23.16 -3.72 -4.12
CA GLY A 65 -21.78 -3.88 -3.65
C GLY A 65 -21.40 -5.35 -3.44
N PHE A 66 -22.33 -6.16 -2.94
CA PHE A 66 -22.09 -7.60 -2.77
C PHE A 66 -21.97 -8.32 -4.13
N LEU A 67 -22.81 -7.98 -5.12
CA LEU A 67 -22.73 -8.53 -6.48
C LEU A 67 -21.39 -8.18 -7.15
N HIS A 68 -20.95 -6.93 -7.07
CA HIS A 68 -19.64 -6.52 -7.57
C HIS A 68 -18.49 -7.25 -6.86
N LYS A 69 -18.58 -7.45 -5.55
CA LYS A 69 -17.59 -8.24 -4.81
C LYS A 69 -17.53 -9.69 -5.30
N GLU A 70 -18.66 -10.33 -5.56
CA GLU A 70 -18.65 -11.71 -6.09
C GLU A 70 -18.08 -11.77 -7.53
N ARG A 71 -18.36 -10.78 -8.38
CA ARG A 71 -17.75 -10.66 -9.72
C ARG A 71 -16.22 -10.49 -9.61
N PHE A 72 -15.76 -9.62 -8.72
CA PHE A 72 -14.34 -9.45 -8.42
C PHE A 72 -13.70 -10.78 -8.01
N LYS A 73 -14.31 -11.53 -7.08
CA LYS A 73 -13.78 -12.84 -6.66
C LYS A 73 -13.67 -13.84 -7.81
N GLN A 74 -14.67 -13.88 -8.69
CA GLN A 74 -14.65 -14.76 -9.86
C GLN A 74 -13.54 -14.37 -10.84
N SER A 75 -13.37 -13.09 -11.12
CA SER A 75 -12.32 -12.60 -12.01
C SER A 75 -10.91 -12.80 -11.41
N ALA A 76 -10.73 -12.57 -10.11
CA ALA A 76 -9.47 -12.78 -9.42
C ALA A 76 -9.01 -14.25 -9.43
N SER A 77 -9.95 -15.19 -9.48
CA SER A 77 -9.63 -16.63 -9.59
C SER A 77 -9.10 -17.03 -10.96
N THR A 78 -9.44 -16.27 -12.02
CA THR A 78 -9.10 -16.59 -13.42
C THR A 78 -7.91 -15.78 -13.95
N HIS A 79 -7.74 -14.54 -13.51
CA HIS A 79 -6.67 -13.64 -13.98
C HIS A 79 -6.24 -12.72 -12.82
N ARG A 80 -5.11 -13.00 -12.19
CA ARG A 80 -4.43 -12.03 -11.34
C ARG A 80 -3.96 -10.88 -12.22
N GLY A 81 -4.65 -9.75 -12.18
CA GLY A 81 -4.29 -8.56 -12.97
C GLY A 81 -5.42 -7.91 -13.76
N SER A 82 -6.55 -8.56 -13.91
CA SER A 82 -7.74 -7.84 -14.40
C SER A 82 -8.27 -6.99 -13.24
N LEU A 83 -7.77 -5.76 -13.15
CA LEU A 83 -8.35 -4.68 -12.34
C LEU A 83 -9.72 -4.36 -12.92
N THR A 84 -10.67 -5.25 -12.71
CA THR A 84 -12.05 -4.97 -13.03
C THR A 84 -12.50 -3.86 -12.10
N GLY A 85 -13.22 -2.87 -12.60
CA GLY A 85 -13.85 -1.83 -11.77
C GLY A 85 -14.74 -2.40 -10.67
N ASP A 86 -15.02 -3.71 -10.72
CA ASP A 86 -15.86 -4.42 -9.75
C ASP A 86 -15.38 -4.31 -8.30
N ARG A 87 -14.05 -4.32 -8.03
CA ARG A 87 -13.56 -4.11 -6.66
C ARG A 87 -13.86 -2.70 -6.17
N ALA A 88 -13.59 -1.69 -7.00
CA ALA A 88 -13.86 -0.30 -6.67
C ALA A 88 -15.36 -0.04 -6.52
N ASP A 89 -16.18 -0.58 -7.42
CA ASP A 89 -17.64 -0.48 -7.36
C ASP A 89 -18.19 -1.20 -6.12
N ALA A 90 -17.65 -2.35 -5.76
CA ALA A 90 -18.02 -3.06 -4.52
C ALA A 90 -17.76 -2.18 -3.29
N VAL A 91 -16.55 -1.60 -3.19
CA VAL A 91 -16.19 -0.69 -2.09
C VAL A 91 -17.10 0.53 -2.06
N ARG A 92 -17.36 1.14 -3.22
CA ARG A 92 -18.24 2.31 -3.34
C ARG A 92 -19.65 2.02 -2.82
N TRP A 93 -20.27 0.95 -3.30
CA TRP A 93 -21.67 0.66 -2.95
C TRP A 93 -21.82 0.13 -1.53
N LEU A 94 -20.91 -0.73 -1.05
CA LEU A 94 -20.91 -1.18 0.33
C LEU A 94 -20.65 -0.01 1.28
N GLY A 95 -19.67 0.84 0.98
CA GLY A 95 -19.36 2.02 1.77
C GLY A 95 -20.56 2.97 1.86
N LEU A 96 -21.24 3.25 0.74
CA LEU A 96 -22.44 4.07 0.71
C LEU A 96 -23.58 3.45 1.52
N SER A 97 -23.77 2.13 1.45
CA SER A 97 -24.80 1.45 2.25
C SER A 97 -24.58 1.60 3.76
N LEU A 98 -23.30 1.56 4.20
CA LEU A 98 -22.92 1.76 5.58
C LEU A 98 -23.14 3.20 6.04
N ASP A 99 -22.79 4.20 5.19
CA ASP A 99 -23.00 5.62 5.47
C ASP A 99 -24.49 5.96 5.62
N LEU A 100 -25.30 5.53 4.67
CA LEU A 100 -26.76 5.80 4.68
C LEU A 100 -27.48 5.19 5.91
N THR A 101 -26.83 4.24 6.59
CA THR A 101 -27.38 3.58 7.78
C THR A 101 -26.57 3.86 9.06
N ALA A 102 -25.62 4.81 9.03
CA ALA A 102 -24.77 5.11 10.17
C ALA A 102 -25.56 5.58 11.40
N GLU A 103 -26.58 6.40 11.19
CA GLU A 103 -27.43 7.01 12.23
C GLU A 103 -28.76 6.26 12.43
N ALA A 104 -28.94 5.08 11.83
CA ALA A 104 -30.17 4.33 11.97
C ALA A 104 -30.37 3.87 13.42
N THR A 105 -31.59 4.05 13.96
CA THR A 105 -31.97 3.69 15.33
C THR A 105 -31.74 2.19 15.62
N ALA A 106 -31.87 1.35 14.59
CA ALA A 106 -31.52 -0.07 14.65
C ALA A 106 -30.67 -0.43 13.43
N ALA A 107 -29.54 -1.11 13.67
CA ALA A 107 -28.68 -1.55 12.57
C ALA A 107 -29.41 -2.57 11.69
N PRO A 108 -29.37 -2.44 10.35
CA PRO A 108 -29.93 -3.43 9.45
C PRO A 108 -29.27 -4.80 9.65
N ASN A 109 -30.02 -5.88 9.47
CA ASN A 109 -29.53 -7.26 9.64
C ASN A 109 -28.38 -7.63 8.67
N TRP A 110 -28.21 -6.89 7.57
CA TRP A 110 -27.13 -7.08 6.59
C TRP A 110 -25.86 -6.26 6.89
N ARG A 111 -25.89 -5.33 7.87
CA ARG A 111 -24.75 -4.43 8.18
C ARG A 111 -23.46 -5.19 8.46
N THR A 112 -23.50 -6.19 9.32
CA THR A 112 -22.32 -7.03 9.63
C THR A 112 -21.76 -7.75 8.39
N SER A 113 -22.65 -8.13 7.45
CA SER A 113 -22.20 -8.73 6.19
C SER A 113 -21.54 -7.72 5.26
N ALA A 114 -22.03 -6.48 5.26
CA ALA A 114 -21.39 -5.37 4.53
C ALA A 114 -20.00 -5.05 5.09
N GLU A 115 -19.88 -4.95 6.42
CA GLU A 115 -18.62 -4.72 7.11
C GLU A 115 -17.59 -5.82 6.83
N ARG A 116 -17.97 -7.09 6.89
CA ARG A 116 -17.10 -8.23 6.51
C ARG A 116 -16.71 -8.21 5.03
N ALA A 117 -17.62 -7.79 4.15
CA ALA A 117 -17.31 -7.67 2.72
C ALA A 117 -16.32 -6.54 2.46
N MET A 118 -16.45 -5.42 3.17
CA MET A 118 -15.49 -4.31 3.13
C MET A 118 -14.12 -4.74 3.65
N ASP A 119 -14.06 -5.44 4.79
CA ASP A 119 -12.82 -5.97 5.35
C ASP A 119 -12.09 -6.88 4.36
N TYR A 120 -12.80 -7.82 3.73
CA TYR A 120 -12.28 -8.67 2.66
C TYR A 120 -11.71 -7.86 1.47
N LEU A 121 -12.43 -6.82 1.02
CA LEU A 121 -11.98 -5.97 -0.09
C LEU A 121 -10.74 -5.15 0.30
N GLY A 122 -10.73 -4.62 1.53
CA GLY A 122 -9.56 -3.94 2.09
C GLY A 122 -8.34 -4.86 2.15
N GLY A 123 -8.51 -6.07 2.66
CA GLY A 123 -7.46 -7.10 2.67
C GLY A 123 -6.94 -7.42 1.28
N SER A 124 -7.82 -7.51 0.27
CA SER A 124 -7.41 -7.79 -1.11
C SER A 124 -6.53 -6.68 -1.73
N TYR A 125 -6.75 -5.41 -1.37
CA TYR A 125 -5.84 -4.33 -1.77
C TYR A 125 -4.46 -4.48 -1.11
N PHE A 126 -4.42 -4.86 0.16
CA PHE A 126 -3.16 -5.08 0.86
C PHE A 126 -2.38 -6.28 0.31
N ASP A 127 -3.07 -7.36 -0.06
CA ASP A 127 -2.45 -8.51 -0.75
C ASP A 127 -1.79 -8.08 -2.07
N ASP A 128 -2.45 -7.17 -2.82
CA ASP A 128 -1.88 -6.62 -4.05
C ASP A 128 -0.66 -5.72 -3.76
N VAL A 129 -0.66 -4.92 -2.68
CA VAL A 129 0.53 -4.17 -2.23
C VAL A 129 1.70 -5.12 -1.97
N VAL A 130 1.46 -6.19 -1.19
CA VAL A 130 2.50 -7.18 -0.88
C VAL A 130 3.03 -7.86 -2.14
N HIS A 131 2.14 -8.19 -3.08
CA HIS A 131 2.53 -8.78 -4.35
C HIS A 131 3.36 -7.80 -5.20
N ALA A 132 2.88 -6.58 -5.37
CA ALA A 132 3.55 -5.55 -6.18
C ALA A 132 4.93 -5.17 -5.61
N VAL A 133 5.09 -5.11 -4.28
CA VAL A 133 6.41 -4.91 -3.66
C VAL A 133 7.36 -6.09 -3.93
N ARG A 134 6.86 -7.32 -3.97
CA ARG A 134 7.68 -8.51 -4.27
C ARG A 134 8.13 -8.60 -5.73
N THR A 135 7.30 -8.11 -6.64
CA THR A 135 7.54 -8.09 -8.09
C THR A 135 7.93 -6.70 -8.59
N PHE A 136 8.38 -5.84 -7.69
CA PHE A 136 8.67 -4.43 -7.92
C PHE A 136 9.64 -4.23 -9.09
N GLU A 137 9.25 -3.35 -9.99
CA GLU A 137 10.13 -2.75 -10.99
C GLU A 137 10.21 -1.23 -10.76
N PRO A 138 11.39 -0.59 -11.00
CA PRO A 138 11.50 0.86 -10.84
C PRO A 138 10.46 1.60 -11.69
N GLY A 139 9.66 2.43 -11.03
CA GLY A 139 8.51 3.12 -11.63
C GLY A 139 7.14 2.65 -11.10
N ASP A 140 7.08 1.53 -10.37
CA ASP A 140 5.83 1.00 -9.82
C ASP A 140 5.39 1.69 -8.52
N GLU A 141 6.19 2.59 -7.95
CA GLU A 141 5.96 3.18 -6.62
C GLU A 141 4.58 3.82 -6.48
N ALA A 142 4.21 4.62 -7.48
CA ALA A 142 2.93 5.32 -7.46
C ALA A 142 1.77 4.32 -7.42
N HIS A 143 1.83 3.27 -8.24
CA HIS A 143 0.82 2.22 -8.25
C HIS A 143 0.73 1.47 -6.92
N ILE A 144 1.88 1.15 -6.30
CA ILE A 144 1.93 0.49 -4.99
C ILE A 144 1.31 1.39 -3.91
N MET A 145 1.63 2.69 -3.94
CA MET A 145 1.06 3.64 -3.00
C MET A 145 -0.44 3.84 -3.22
N ASP A 146 -0.93 3.86 -4.45
CA ASP A 146 -2.36 3.93 -4.76
C ASP A 146 -3.12 2.71 -4.21
N LEU A 147 -2.57 1.51 -4.36
CA LEU A 147 -3.13 0.29 -3.76
C LEU A 147 -3.17 0.37 -2.23
N PHE A 148 -2.09 0.86 -1.62
CA PHE A 148 -2.02 1.03 -0.17
C PHE A 148 -3.03 2.08 0.33
N GLU A 149 -3.16 3.22 -0.33
CA GLU A 149 -4.15 4.24 0.04
C GLU A 149 -5.58 3.75 -0.15
N ALA A 150 -5.85 2.93 -1.15
CA ALA A 150 -7.15 2.28 -1.31
C ALA A 150 -7.44 1.32 -0.15
N HIS A 151 -6.45 0.51 0.28
CA HIS A 151 -6.56 -0.31 1.49
C HIS A 151 -6.90 0.55 2.72
N VAL A 152 -6.14 1.61 2.97
CA VAL A 152 -6.33 2.51 4.12
C VAL A 152 -7.70 3.18 4.07
N ALA A 153 -8.16 3.62 2.90
CA ALA A 153 -9.48 4.23 2.73
C ALA A 153 -10.61 3.26 3.12
N VAL A 154 -10.52 2.00 2.71
CA VAL A 154 -11.48 0.96 3.09
C VAL A 154 -11.42 0.68 4.60
N ALA A 155 -10.22 0.54 5.16
CA ALA A 155 -10.03 0.28 6.58
C ALA A 155 -10.57 1.44 7.46
N LYS A 156 -10.36 2.69 7.07
CA LYS A 156 -10.91 3.88 7.74
C LYS A 156 -12.43 3.95 7.69
N LYS A 157 -13.07 3.36 6.67
CA LYS A 157 -14.53 3.26 6.62
C LYS A 157 -15.09 2.39 7.74
N LEU A 158 -14.34 1.36 8.13
CA LEU A 158 -14.70 0.45 9.24
C LEU A 158 -14.20 0.97 10.59
N THR A 159 -13.07 1.65 10.59
CA THR A 159 -12.41 2.20 11.78
C THR A 159 -12.00 3.64 11.51
N PRO A 160 -12.90 4.62 11.71
CA PRO A 160 -12.66 6.02 11.30
C PRO A 160 -11.39 6.67 11.86
N ASN A 161 -10.95 6.26 13.05
CA ASN A 161 -9.75 6.78 13.72
C ASN A 161 -8.51 5.91 13.48
N LEU A 162 -8.51 5.06 12.45
CA LEU A 162 -7.35 4.24 12.10
C LEU A 162 -6.14 5.13 11.80
N ASP A 163 -5.06 4.92 12.52
CA ASP A 163 -3.74 5.48 12.21
C ASP A 163 -2.95 4.47 11.39
N ALA A 164 -2.70 4.78 10.13
CA ALA A 164 -1.93 3.97 9.19
C ALA A 164 -0.48 4.47 9.02
N THR A 165 -0.01 5.33 9.92
CA THR A 165 1.33 5.93 9.86
C THR A 165 2.41 4.87 9.83
N ARG A 166 2.33 3.88 10.72
CA ARG A 166 3.29 2.78 10.83
C ARG A 166 3.33 1.93 9.55
N GLU A 167 2.17 1.52 9.06
CA GLU A 167 2.05 0.69 7.86
C GLU A 167 2.58 1.43 6.62
N ARG A 168 2.26 2.72 6.49
CA ARG A 168 2.77 3.56 5.40
C ARG A 168 4.29 3.68 5.45
N THR A 169 4.86 3.88 6.61
CA THR A 169 6.31 3.88 6.83
C THR A 169 6.94 2.56 6.40
N GLU A 170 6.31 1.42 6.75
CA GLU A 170 6.80 0.10 6.33
C GLU A 170 6.74 -0.12 4.82
N VAL A 171 5.71 0.39 4.12
CA VAL A 171 5.64 0.32 2.65
C VAL A 171 6.85 1.04 2.04
N HIS A 172 7.14 2.28 2.45
CA HIS A 172 8.32 3.02 1.96
C HIS A 172 9.64 2.30 2.27
N LYS A 173 9.82 1.74 3.47
CA LYS A 173 11.01 0.96 3.82
C LYS A 173 11.16 -0.30 2.95
N ASN A 174 10.05 -0.94 2.58
CA ASN A 174 10.08 -2.10 1.69
C ASN A 174 10.39 -1.70 0.24
N LEU A 175 9.88 -0.57 -0.24
CA LEU A 175 10.26 0.01 -1.54
C LEU A 175 11.76 0.36 -1.58
N ALA A 176 12.29 0.97 -0.51
CA ALA A 176 13.73 1.23 -0.40
C ALA A 176 14.57 -0.06 -0.52
N ARG A 177 14.13 -1.16 0.12
CA ARG A 177 14.78 -2.48 -0.01
C ARG A 177 14.69 -3.03 -1.41
N ALA A 178 13.55 -2.89 -2.08
CA ALA A 178 13.36 -3.33 -3.47
C ALA A 178 14.29 -2.55 -4.42
N TYR A 179 14.37 -1.23 -4.28
CA TYR A 179 15.32 -0.40 -5.01
C TYR A 179 16.78 -0.79 -4.75
N ARG A 180 17.14 -1.14 -3.51
CA ARG A 180 18.48 -1.61 -3.19
C ARG A 180 18.83 -2.89 -3.95
N LEU A 181 17.90 -3.86 -4.07
CA LEU A 181 18.12 -5.07 -4.85
C LEU A 181 18.33 -4.76 -6.34
N TRP A 182 17.58 -3.83 -6.90
CA TRP A 182 17.79 -3.35 -8.27
C TRP A 182 19.15 -2.68 -8.42
N TYR A 183 19.54 -1.82 -7.49
CA TYR A 183 20.86 -1.19 -7.51
C TYR A 183 21.99 -2.21 -7.41
N GLU A 184 21.90 -3.20 -6.53
CA GLU A 184 22.90 -4.28 -6.39
C GLU A 184 23.04 -5.12 -7.67
N SER A 185 21.95 -5.27 -8.43
CA SER A 185 21.97 -6.07 -9.67
C SER A 185 22.43 -5.32 -10.90
N THR A 186 22.18 -3.99 -10.97
CA THR A 186 22.40 -3.18 -12.18
C THR A 186 23.54 -2.18 -12.04
N GLY A 187 23.81 -1.73 -10.81
CA GLY A 187 24.74 -0.60 -10.55
C GLY A 187 24.21 0.78 -10.96
N GLU A 188 22.98 0.86 -11.47
CA GLU A 188 22.42 2.11 -11.98
C GLU A 188 22.20 3.14 -10.87
N PRO A 189 22.76 4.37 -11.00
CA PRO A 189 22.66 5.41 -9.97
C PRO A 189 21.21 5.78 -9.60
N ASP A 190 20.30 5.75 -10.55
CA ASP A 190 18.89 6.11 -10.32
C ASP A 190 18.20 5.12 -9.37
N HIS A 191 18.58 3.84 -9.39
CA HIS A 191 18.08 2.88 -8.42
C HIS A 191 18.55 3.19 -7.00
N PHE A 192 19.79 3.68 -6.85
CA PHE A 192 20.26 4.14 -5.54
C PHE A 192 19.55 5.41 -5.08
N ASN A 193 19.25 6.34 -6.00
CA ASN A 193 18.44 7.52 -5.68
C ASN A 193 17.06 7.09 -5.16
N GLY A 194 16.47 6.05 -5.75
CA GLY A 194 15.24 5.43 -5.26
C GLY A 194 15.36 4.93 -3.81
N VAL A 195 16.47 4.28 -3.44
CA VAL A 195 16.74 3.87 -2.04
C VAL A 195 16.66 5.06 -1.10
N VAL A 196 17.37 6.15 -1.44
CA VAL A 196 17.43 7.37 -0.62
C VAL A 196 16.04 7.99 -0.50
N THR A 197 15.37 8.23 -1.62
CA THR A 197 14.04 8.85 -1.68
C THR A 197 13.02 8.10 -0.83
N GLN A 198 13.02 6.77 -0.88
CA GLN A 198 12.05 5.98 -0.15
C GLN A 198 12.33 5.95 1.38
N TYR A 199 13.61 5.92 1.81
CA TYR A 199 13.89 6.07 3.24
C TYR A 199 13.60 7.48 3.75
N GLU A 200 13.88 8.52 2.98
CA GLU A 200 13.54 9.91 3.33
C GLU A 200 12.01 10.08 3.44
N ALA A 201 11.23 9.48 2.55
CA ALA A 201 9.77 9.46 2.64
C ALA A 201 9.29 8.75 3.91
N ALA A 202 9.90 7.61 4.27
CA ALA A 202 9.60 6.91 5.52
C ALA A 202 9.87 7.81 6.75
N MET A 203 11.00 8.52 6.78
CA MET A 203 11.36 9.42 7.87
C MET A 203 10.52 10.70 7.90
N ALA A 204 10.05 11.19 6.75
CA ALA A 204 9.10 12.32 6.71
C ALA A 204 7.77 11.97 7.36
N ILE A 205 7.33 10.71 7.26
CA ILE A 205 6.12 10.17 7.88
C ILE A 205 6.35 9.88 9.37
N SER A 206 7.46 9.23 9.69
CA SER A 206 7.84 8.81 11.05
C SER A 206 9.29 9.25 11.34
N PRO A 207 9.49 10.51 11.79
CA PRO A 207 10.84 11.04 12.07
C PRO A 207 11.63 10.27 13.13
N GLU A 208 10.94 9.51 13.97
CA GLU A 208 11.50 8.68 15.06
C GLU A 208 11.74 7.22 14.64
N ASP A 209 11.56 6.87 13.36
CA ASP A 209 11.87 5.51 12.88
C ASP A 209 13.40 5.31 12.78
N ILE A 210 13.95 4.77 13.86
CA ILE A 210 15.38 4.47 14.00
C ILE A 210 15.85 3.55 12.87
N THR A 211 15.01 2.62 12.44
CA THR A 211 15.35 1.63 11.40
C THR A 211 15.49 2.29 10.04
N ALA A 212 14.65 3.27 9.72
CA ALA A 212 14.77 4.05 8.49
C ALA A 212 16.07 4.86 8.49
N CYS A 213 16.36 5.62 9.55
CA CYS A 213 17.59 6.40 9.69
C CYS A 213 18.84 5.52 9.57
N TYR A 214 18.89 4.42 10.34
CA TYR A 214 20.03 3.51 10.35
C TYR A 214 20.24 2.86 8.99
N ASN A 215 19.19 2.36 8.36
CA ASN A 215 19.29 1.69 7.08
C ASN A 215 19.71 2.65 5.96
N LEU A 216 19.22 3.90 5.96
CA LEU A 216 19.69 4.92 5.02
C LEU A 216 21.18 5.17 5.20
N ALA A 217 21.63 5.40 6.43
CA ALA A 217 23.05 5.60 6.74
C ALA A 217 23.92 4.44 6.22
N VAL A 218 23.51 3.19 6.49
CA VAL A 218 24.22 1.98 6.04
C VAL A 218 24.27 1.88 4.52
N ASN A 219 23.16 2.15 3.82
CA ASN A 219 23.14 2.08 2.36
C ASN A 219 24.06 3.14 1.73
N VAL A 220 24.02 4.38 2.24
CA VAL A 220 24.89 5.47 1.76
C VAL A 220 26.37 5.16 2.05
N TYR A 221 26.69 4.68 3.25
CA TYR A 221 28.03 4.25 3.61
C TYR A 221 28.54 3.12 2.69
N ASN A 222 27.72 2.08 2.49
CA ASN A 222 28.09 0.95 1.65
C ASN A 222 28.38 1.34 0.19
N ARG A 223 27.73 2.39 -0.32
CA ARG A 223 28.06 2.94 -1.65
C ARG A 223 29.50 3.47 -1.70
N GLY A 224 29.92 4.19 -0.66
CA GLY A 224 31.32 4.62 -0.53
C GLY A 224 32.30 3.44 -0.45
N VAL A 225 31.93 2.41 0.33
CA VAL A 225 32.75 1.17 0.42
C VAL A 225 32.84 0.45 -0.92
N ALA A 226 31.74 0.38 -1.68
CA ALA A 226 31.74 -0.23 -3.01
C ALA A 226 32.69 0.45 -3.99
N LEU A 227 32.79 1.78 -3.94
CA LEU A 227 33.77 2.54 -4.72
C LEU A 227 35.22 2.15 -4.36
N ILE A 228 35.53 2.04 -3.05
CA ILE A 228 36.87 1.61 -2.63
C ILE A 228 37.16 0.19 -3.10
N LYS A 229 36.20 -0.71 -3.00
CA LYS A 229 36.34 -2.10 -3.45
C LYS A 229 36.44 -2.28 -4.97
N SER A 230 36.07 -1.28 -5.76
CA SER A 230 36.20 -1.32 -7.21
C SER A 230 37.63 -1.05 -7.70
N MET A 231 38.54 -0.60 -6.82
CA MET A 231 39.95 -0.43 -7.14
C MET A 231 40.64 -1.80 -7.30
N ASP A 232 41.49 -1.91 -8.31
CA ASP A 232 42.32 -3.08 -8.59
C ASP A 232 43.78 -2.70 -8.80
N GLU A 233 44.62 -3.64 -9.15
CA GLU A 233 46.05 -3.45 -9.41
C GLU A 233 46.36 -2.56 -10.62
N ASN A 234 45.39 -2.34 -11.51
CA ASN A 234 45.54 -1.51 -12.71
C ASN A 234 45.01 -0.08 -12.48
N THR A 235 44.42 0.19 -11.32
CA THR A 235 43.85 1.51 -11.01
C THR A 235 44.95 2.56 -10.89
N SER A 236 44.91 3.59 -11.72
CA SER A 236 45.91 4.66 -11.71
C SER A 236 45.87 5.51 -10.43
N LEU A 237 46.98 6.17 -10.05
CA LEU A 237 47.00 7.05 -8.88
C LEU A 237 45.93 8.14 -8.93
N GLY A 238 45.68 8.73 -10.12
CA GLY A 238 44.65 9.74 -10.29
C GLY A 238 43.25 9.21 -10.03
N GLU A 239 42.93 7.98 -10.49
CA GLU A 239 41.69 7.30 -10.24
C GLU A 239 41.54 6.94 -8.76
N ILE A 240 42.62 6.47 -8.10
CA ILE A 240 42.60 6.18 -6.65
C ILE A 240 42.19 7.43 -5.86
N PHE A 241 42.81 8.61 -6.13
CA PHE A 241 42.42 9.84 -5.46
C PHE A 241 40.96 10.23 -5.72
N SER A 242 40.49 10.11 -6.97
CA SER A 242 39.11 10.40 -7.32
C SER A 242 38.12 9.43 -6.59
N ILE A 243 38.43 8.15 -6.53
CA ILE A 243 37.62 7.17 -5.82
C ILE A 243 37.60 7.45 -4.32
N GLN A 244 38.75 7.77 -3.72
CA GLN A 244 38.82 8.12 -2.30
C GLN A 244 37.99 9.37 -1.96
N GLU A 245 38.06 10.42 -2.79
CA GLU A 245 37.26 11.62 -2.59
C GLU A 245 35.76 11.35 -2.68
N ARG A 246 35.33 10.61 -3.70
CA ARG A 246 33.94 10.20 -3.88
C ARG A 246 33.45 9.32 -2.73
N SER A 247 34.27 8.39 -2.26
CA SER A 247 33.96 7.53 -1.11
C SER A 247 33.81 8.35 0.16
N ALA A 248 34.73 9.30 0.41
CA ALA A 248 34.65 10.19 1.57
C ALA A 248 33.40 11.08 1.52
N ALA A 249 32.95 11.50 0.32
CA ALA A 249 31.70 12.24 0.17
C ALA A 249 30.50 11.39 0.63
N HIS A 250 30.43 10.10 0.27
CA HIS A 250 29.39 9.19 0.76
C HIS A 250 29.48 8.95 2.27
N PHE A 251 30.68 8.84 2.83
CA PHE A 251 30.83 8.68 4.28
C PHE A 251 30.35 9.93 5.04
N ARG A 252 30.67 11.15 4.56
CA ARG A 252 30.13 12.40 5.13
C ARG A 252 28.62 12.49 4.99
N GLN A 253 28.06 12.00 3.88
CA GLN A 253 26.60 11.96 3.67
C GLN A 253 25.90 10.97 4.62
N ALA A 254 26.53 9.84 4.94
CA ALA A 254 25.98 8.84 5.85
C ALA A 254 26.00 9.27 7.32
N LEU A 255 26.97 10.11 7.70
CA LEU A 255 27.20 10.47 9.10
C LEU A 255 25.99 11.07 9.80
N PRO A 256 25.29 12.10 9.27
CA PRO A 256 24.14 12.70 9.95
C PRO A 256 23.00 11.70 10.22
N TRP A 257 22.82 10.70 9.35
CA TRP A 257 21.80 9.68 9.55
C TRP A 257 22.17 8.68 10.67
N PHE A 258 23.45 8.34 10.80
CA PHE A 258 23.94 7.57 11.96
C PHE A 258 23.82 8.37 13.25
N GLU A 259 24.14 9.67 13.24
CA GLU A 259 24.00 10.56 14.40
C GLU A 259 22.53 10.69 14.81
N GLN A 260 21.62 10.87 13.86
CA GLN A 260 20.17 10.89 14.14
C GLN A 260 19.70 9.56 14.74
N SER A 261 20.12 8.43 14.18
CA SER A 261 19.80 7.11 14.72
C SER A 261 20.31 6.95 16.16
N ASN A 262 21.51 7.49 16.48
CA ASN A 262 22.06 7.47 17.82
C ASN A 262 21.33 8.43 18.79
N ALA A 263 20.86 9.57 18.29
CA ALA A 263 20.05 10.49 19.08
C ALA A 263 18.69 9.90 19.46
N LEU A 264 18.06 9.17 18.53
CA LEU A 264 16.78 8.47 18.76
C LEU A 264 16.91 7.27 19.70
N GLN A 265 17.99 6.52 19.61
CA GLN A 265 18.29 5.39 20.50
C GLN A 265 19.78 5.38 20.86
N PRO A 266 20.15 6.06 21.93
CA PRO A 266 21.53 6.05 22.43
C PRO A 266 22.00 4.63 22.80
N ASN A 267 23.29 4.39 22.61
CA ASN A 267 23.95 3.12 22.95
C ASN A 267 23.46 1.87 22.19
N ARG A 268 22.77 2.04 21.07
CA ARG A 268 22.45 0.91 20.20
C ARG A 268 23.74 0.40 19.53
N PRO A 269 24.15 -0.88 19.75
CA PRO A 269 25.46 -1.37 19.32
C PRO A 269 25.70 -1.25 17.80
N GLU A 270 24.66 -1.47 16.99
CA GLU A 270 24.76 -1.38 15.54
C GLU A 270 25.04 0.06 15.09
N THR A 271 24.38 1.05 15.70
CA THR A 271 24.57 2.48 15.42
C THR A 271 25.94 2.96 15.87
N LEU A 272 26.37 2.60 17.09
CA LEU A 272 27.70 2.92 17.59
C LEU A 272 28.81 2.35 16.71
N ARG A 273 28.64 1.12 16.22
CA ARG A 273 29.57 0.50 15.26
C ARG A 273 29.60 1.28 13.95
N GLY A 274 28.43 1.70 13.41
CA GLY A 274 28.33 2.53 12.22
C GLY A 274 29.10 3.85 12.39
N LEU A 275 28.87 4.57 13.48
CA LEU A 275 29.54 5.82 13.81
C LEU A 275 31.06 5.63 13.92
N MET A 276 31.51 4.64 14.66
CA MET A 276 32.92 4.30 14.79
C MET A 276 33.58 4.10 13.43
N ILE A 277 32.96 3.32 12.54
CA ILE A 277 33.52 2.97 11.23
C ILE A 277 33.53 4.18 10.30
N VAL A 278 32.46 5.01 10.30
CA VAL A 278 32.38 6.22 9.46
C VAL A 278 33.42 7.25 9.89
N HIS A 279 33.58 7.53 11.19
CA HIS A 279 34.61 8.46 11.65
C HIS A 279 36.01 7.95 11.34
N HIS A 280 36.28 6.65 11.50
CA HIS A 280 37.55 6.07 11.10
C HIS A 280 37.81 6.23 9.59
N ALA A 281 36.80 5.99 8.74
CA ALA A 281 36.90 6.18 7.29
C ALA A 281 37.10 7.63 6.86
N LEU A 282 36.73 8.59 7.73
CA LEU A 282 36.95 10.03 7.54
C LEU A 282 38.23 10.55 8.22
N PHE A 283 39.06 9.65 8.78
CA PHE A 283 40.32 9.97 9.51
C PHE A 283 40.07 10.81 10.78
N ASP A 284 38.88 10.70 11.37
CA ASP A 284 38.54 11.29 12.67
C ASP A 284 38.73 10.25 13.79
N ASP A 285 40.00 9.99 14.10
CA ASP A 285 40.38 8.94 15.04
C ASP A 285 39.89 9.21 16.47
N GLU A 286 39.72 10.49 16.84
CA GLU A 286 39.21 10.89 18.17
C GLU A 286 37.76 10.41 18.33
N GLN A 287 36.87 10.75 17.42
CA GLN A 287 35.48 10.32 17.48
C GLN A 287 35.35 8.80 17.26
N ALA A 288 36.16 8.23 16.36
CA ALA A 288 36.17 6.78 16.17
C ALA A 288 36.53 6.03 17.47
N SER A 289 37.53 6.52 18.24
CA SER A 289 37.88 5.95 19.55
C SER A 289 36.76 6.11 20.55
N ARG A 290 36.15 7.30 20.65
CA ARG A 290 35.01 7.57 21.53
C ARG A 290 33.85 6.60 21.29
N TYR A 291 33.46 6.37 20.02
CA TYR A 291 32.38 5.44 19.69
C TYR A 291 32.79 3.98 19.88
N ARG A 292 34.08 3.63 19.77
CA ARG A 292 34.59 2.30 20.16
C ARG A 292 34.39 2.02 21.65
N ASP A 293 34.80 2.97 22.51
CA ASP A 293 34.66 2.82 23.94
C ASP A 293 33.18 2.73 24.39
N ALA A 294 32.32 3.53 23.73
CA ALA A 294 30.88 3.46 23.95
C ALA A 294 30.30 2.08 23.50
N LEU A 295 30.73 1.56 22.36
CA LEU A 295 30.33 0.25 21.88
C LEU A 295 30.77 -0.86 22.81
N GLU A 296 32.03 -0.84 23.28
CA GLU A 296 32.53 -1.81 24.25
C GLU A 296 31.73 -1.77 25.55
N THR A 297 31.31 -0.58 25.98
CA THR A 297 30.47 -0.40 27.16
C THR A 297 29.06 -0.94 26.95
N ALA A 298 28.46 -0.69 25.77
CA ALA A 298 27.13 -1.17 25.44
C ALA A 298 27.04 -2.69 25.24
N LEU A 299 28.17 -3.36 24.98
CA LEU A 299 28.24 -4.82 24.80
C LEU A 299 28.54 -5.56 26.12
N LYS A 300 28.87 -4.85 27.20
CA LYS A 300 29.05 -5.50 28.50
C LYS A 300 27.70 -5.93 29.09
N PRO A 301 27.63 -7.18 29.62
CA PRO A 301 26.39 -7.70 30.20
C PRO A 301 25.94 -6.94 31.45
#